data_5235e38510b3886000896e00b810aa54
#
_entry.id   5235e38510b3886000896e00b810aa54
#
_cell.length_a   1.000
_cell.length_b   1.000
_cell.length_c   1.000
_cell.angle_alpha   90.00
_cell.angle_beta   90.00
_cell.angle_gamma   90.00
#
_symmetry.space_group_name_H-M   'P 1'
#
loop_
_entity.id
_entity.type
_entity.pdbx_description
1 polymer ?
#
loop_
_entity_poly.entity_id
_entity_poly.type
_entity_poly.pdbx_seq_one_letter_code
_entity_poly.pdbx_strand_id
1 'polypeptide(L)'
;MKQPKQPPVRKNDDLTLEIAALTGEGQGIARVQGYAVFVPGALPGECIRAHVIKVTPGYAVAKPLETLSTAPERVRPACSAYPACGGCTLQHLDYSSQLALKRRIVVDALERLGGFSAPDVAPVRGMDDPWGYRNKGSFPFGSVDGRPAFGFYAPRSHRLVPLEDCPIQDARIVDIVRRVQEWAACYGVAPYEETTRAGVLRHVMARVTDTGESMAVIVAAAKCLPHADALLPYLPDVDSVYLNVNRADTNVIFGPEFRLLRGRPALEERIGGLRFAVSPQSFLQVNARQVAVLYGEAVRLLGATPREHIVDAYCGVGTISLLLAAHAAHVTGIEVVPEAVENARQNAAANGVANASFLCGPVEDVLVRLDRPVDAIVLDPPRKGCDPRALDAIAESGAGRVVYVSCNPATLARDCARLAAHGFRLACATPVDMFPHTGHIETVVLMTKSENRGEQHVGFSGE
;
A
#
# COMPACT_ATOMS: atom_id res chain seq x y z
N MET A 1 -23.69 7.69 34.82
CA MET A 1 -22.65 6.82 34.29
C MET A 1 -23.19 5.40 34.24
N LYS A 2 -23.37 4.80 33.03
CA LYS A 2 -23.75 3.39 32.93
C LYS A 2 -22.57 2.55 33.42
N GLN A 3 -22.80 1.65 34.40
CA GLN A 3 -21.78 0.67 34.82
C GLN A 3 -21.27 -0.09 33.57
N PRO A 4 -19.96 -0.31 33.45
CA PRO A 4 -19.44 -1.12 32.34
C PRO A 4 -20.07 -2.52 32.47
N LYS A 5 -20.83 -2.93 31.43
CA LYS A 5 -21.38 -4.28 31.36
C LYS A 5 -20.20 -5.25 31.41
N GLN A 6 -20.22 -6.19 32.36
CA GLN A 6 -19.22 -7.27 32.36
C GLN A 6 -19.27 -8.01 31.01
N PRO A 7 -18.12 -8.31 30.40
CA PRO A 7 -18.08 -9.12 29.21
C PRO A 7 -18.81 -10.46 29.41
N PRO A 8 -19.62 -10.91 28.44
CA PRO A 8 -20.38 -12.15 28.55
C PRO A 8 -19.53 -13.42 28.41
N VAL A 9 -18.22 -13.25 28.16
CA VAL A 9 -17.24 -14.32 28.00
C VAL A 9 -16.06 -14.08 28.93
N ARG A 10 -15.38 -15.17 29.33
CA ARG A 10 -14.20 -15.12 30.20
C ARG A 10 -12.98 -15.67 29.48
N LYS A 11 -11.80 -15.28 29.91
CA LYS A 11 -10.56 -15.91 29.45
C LYS A 11 -10.58 -17.40 29.79
N ASN A 12 -10.14 -18.23 28.89
CA ASN A 12 -10.11 -19.69 28.91
C ASN A 12 -11.50 -20.38 28.72
N ASP A 13 -12.55 -19.64 28.37
CA ASP A 13 -13.80 -20.26 27.92
C ASP A 13 -13.61 -20.95 26.56
N ASP A 14 -14.19 -22.12 26.37
CA ASP A 14 -14.38 -22.78 25.07
C ASP A 14 -15.79 -22.47 24.58
N LEU A 15 -15.87 -21.90 23.38
CA LEU A 15 -17.13 -21.43 22.78
C LEU A 15 -17.34 -22.04 21.40
N THR A 16 -18.59 -22.33 21.07
CA THR A 16 -19.01 -22.57 19.68
C THR A 16 -19.54 -21.26 19.11
N LEU A 17 -18.93 -20.78 18.05
CA LEU A 17 -19.13 -19.46 17.49
C LEU A 17 -19.55 -19.55 16.02
N GLU A 18 -20.65 -18.89 15.68
CA GLU A 18 -21.05 -18.63 14.30
C GLU A 18 -20.39 -17.34 13.83
N ILE A 19 -19.65 -17.39 12.74
CA ILE A 19 -18.91 -16.25 12.20
C ILE A 19 -19.83 -15.46 11.28
N ALA A 20 -20.10 -14.22 11.67
CA ALA A 20 -21.03 -13.34 10.97
C ALA A 20 -20.35 -12.36 10.00
N ALA A 21 -19.07 -12.04 10.20
CA ALA A 21 -18.35 -11.07 9.38
C ALA A 21 -16.84 -11.36 9.39
N LEU A 22 -16.10 -10.67 8.51
CA LEU A 22 -14.65 -10.78 8.38
C LEU A 22 -14.03 -9.38 8.40
N THR A 23 -12.90 -9.23 9.10
CA THR A 23 -12.08 -8.02 9.04
C THR A 23 -11.11 -8.07 7.87
N GLY A 24 -10.59 -6.92 7.44
CA GLY A 24 -9.50 -6.86 6.45
C GLY A 24 -8.20 -7.56 6.90
N GLU A 25 -8.04 -7.80 8.22
CA GLU A 25 -6.91 -8.55 8.78
C GLU A 25 -7.13 -10.08 8.77
N GLY A 26 -8.20 -10.57 8.12
CA GLY A 26 -8.50 -12.00 8.05
C GLY A 26 -9.00 -12.60 9.36
N GLN A 27 -9.61 -11.79 10.24
CA GLN A 27 -10.21 -12.28 11.49
C GLN A 27 -11.72 -12.37 11.33
N GLY A 28 -12.28 -13.55 11.54
CA GLY A 28 -13.73 -13.75 11.66
C GLY A 28 -14.29 -13.02 12.87
N ILE A 29 -15.49 -12.50 12.76
CA ILE A 29 -16.21 -11.82 13.84
C ILE A 29 -17.46 -12.63 14.19
N ALA A 30 -17.52 -13.13 15.41
CA ALA A 30 -18.72 -13.67 16.05
C ALA A 30 -19.28 -12.69 17.07
N ARG A 31 -20.53 -12.86 17.48
CA ARG A 31 -21.14 -12.07 18.54
C ARG A 31 -21.78 -12.97 19.60
N VAL A 32 -21.38 -12.78 20.85
CA VAL A 32 -21.97 -13.41 22.02
C VAL A 32 -22.74 -12.33 22.80
N GLN A 33 -24.08 -12.40 22.79
CA GLN A 33 -24.94 -11.38 23.41
C GLN A 33 -24.62 -9.94 22.97
N GLY A 34 -24.26 -9.76 21.67
CA GLY A 34 -23.86 -8.47 21.09
C GLY A 34 -22.39 -8.08 21.28
N TYR A 35 -21.64 -8.80 22.11
CA TYR A 35 -20.21 -8.58 22.34
C TYR A 35 -19.37 -9.28 21.28
N ALA A 36 -18.42 -8.55 20.69
CA ALA A 36 -17.62 -9.06 19.58
C ALA A 36 -16.54 -10.04 20.04
N VAL A 37 -16.41 -11.15 19.33
CA VAL A 37 -15.32 -12.14 19.50
C VAL A 37 -14.61 -12.30 18.17
N PHE A 38 -13.31 -11.99 18.12
CA PHE A 38 -12.48 -12.12 16.94
C PHE A 38 -11.82 -13.50 16.91
N VAL A 39 -11.92 -14.20 15.78
CA VAL A 39 -11.35 -15.53 15.57
C VAL A 39 -10.43 -15.48 14.34
N PRO A 40 -9.10 -15.48 14.51
CA PRO A 40 -8.17 -15.45 13.39
C PRO A 40 -8.38 -16.61 12.41
N GLY A 41 -8.41 -16.35 11.10
CA GLY A 41 -8.53 -17.33 10.04
C GLY A 41 -9.91 -17.96 9.89
N ALA A 42 -10.93 -17.53 10.65
CA ALA A 42 -12.32 -17.97 10.48
C ALA A 42 -13.05 -17.11 9.45
N LEU A 43 -13.96 -17.71 8.66
CA LEU A 43 -14.71 -17.07 7.59
C LEU A 43 -16.20 -16.92 7.93
N PRO A 44 -16.90 -15.91 7.41
CA PRO A 44 -18.34 -15.78 7.55
C PRO A 44 -19.07 -17.06 7.09
N GLY A 45 -20.11 -17.44 7.82
CA GLY A 45 -20.87 -18.69 7.56
C GLY A 45 -20.27 -19.93 8.20
N GLU A 46 -19.07 -19.87 8.78
CA GLU A 46 -18.47 -20.98 9.50
C GLU A 46 -18.97 -21.07 10.92
N CYS A 47 -19.06 -22.31 11.42
CA CYS A 47 -19.22 -22.62 12.84
C CYS A 47 -17.90 -23.14 13.40
N ILE A 48 -17.34 -22.45 14.39
CA ILE A 48 -16.00 -22.69 14.92
C ILE A 48 -16.07 -22.96 16.42
N ARG A 49 -15.46 -24.05 16.88
CA ARG A 49 -15.11 -24.21 18.30
C ARG A 49 -13.81 -23.46 18.58
N ALA A 50 -13.83 -22.50 19.49
CA ALA A 50 -12.72 -21.60 19.74
C ALA A 50 -12.48 -21.38 21.24
N HIS A 51 -11.19 -21.23 21.62
CA HIS A 51 -10.73 -20.96 22.97
C HIS A 51 -10.44 -19.47 23.17
N VAL A 52 -11.06 -18.84 24.18
CA VAL A 52 -10.89 -17.42 24.48
C VAL A 52 -9.52 -17.17 25.12
N ILE A 53 -8.65 -16.46 24.42
CA ILE A 53 -7.28 -16.16 24.87
C ILE A 53 -7.13 -14.74 25.45
N LYS A 54 -8.03 -13.82 25.08
CA LYS A 54 -7.98 -12.43 25.55
C LYS A 54 -9.39 -11.87 25.67
N VAL A 55 -9.64 -11.13 26.75
CA VAL A 55 -10.90 -10.39 26.98
C VAL A 55 -10.55 -8.93 27.31
N THR A 56 -11.28 -8.01 26.70
CA THR A 56 -11.20 -6.56 26.94
C THR A 56 -12.60 -6.00 27.23
N PRO A 57 -12.79 -4.76 27.66
CA PRO A 57 -14.13 -4.21 27.85
C PRO A 57 -15.00 -4.19 26.57
N GLY A 58 -14.41 -4.14 25.37
CA GLY A 58 -15.13 -3.99 24.09
C GLY A 58 -15.16 -5.24 23.22
N TYR A 59 -14.24 -6.18 23.40
CA TYR A 59 -14.13 -7.38 22.56
C TYR A 59 -13.31 -8.50 23.23
N ALA A 60 -13.46 -9.72 22.71
CA ALA A 60 -12.55 -10.83 22.99
C ALA A 60 -11.82 -11.31 21.73
N VAL A 61 -10.73 -12.05 21.95
CA VAL A 61 -10.02 -12.79 20.91
C VAL A 61 -10.02 -14.26 21.30
N ALA A 62 -10.41 -15.14 20.38
CA ALA A 62 -10.41 -16.57 20.57
C ALA A 62 -9.57 -17.26 19.50
N LYS A 63 -8.80 -18.27 19.92
CA LYS A 63 -8.01 -19.13 19.03
C LYS A 63 -8.94 -20.24 18.52
N PRO A 64 -9.02 -20.47 17.19
CA PRO A 64 -9.78 -21.60 16.67
C PRO A 64 -9.18 -22.92 17.11
N LEU A 65 -10.03 -23.82 17.58
CA LEU A 65 -9.67 -25.21 17.95
C LEU A 65 -10.09 -26.20 16.85
N GLU A 66 -11.33 -26.01 16.34
CA GLU A 66 -11.92 -26.91 15.37
C GLU A 66 -12.96 -26.16 14.51
N THR A 67 -12.95 -26.40 13.21
CA THR A 67 -13.99 -25.93 12.30
C THR A 67 -15.08 -26.99 12.18
N LEU A 68 -16.26 -26.71 12.72
CA LEU A 68 -17.40 -27.64 12.72
C LEU A 68 -18.16 -27.64 11.40
N SER A 69 -18.26 -26.46 10.77
CA SER A 69 -18.74 -26.31 9.39
C SER A 69 -17.90 -25.28 8.65
N THR A 70 -17.59 -25.56 7.39
CA THR A 70 -16.75 -24.69 6.53
C THR A 70 -17.63 -23.86 5.60
N ALA A 71 -17.20 -22.61 5.35
CA ALA A 71 -17.81 -21.77 4.32
C ALA A 71 -17.42 -22.28 2.91
N PRO A 72 -18.32 -22.18 1.92
CA PRO A 72 -18.03 -22.57 0.53
C PRO A 72 -16.89 -21.73 -0.10
N GLU A 73 -16.68 -20.52 0.38
CA GLU A 73 -15.64 -19.59 -0.09
C GLU A 73 -14.24 -19.91 0.47
N ARG A 74 -14.15 -20.91 1.37
CA ARG A 74 -12.86 -21.34 1.92
C ARG A 74 -12.06 -22.13 0.89
N VAL A 75 -10.83 -21.69 0.67
CA VAL A 75 -9.87 -22.37 -0.21
C VAL A 75 -8.61 -22.77 0.55
N ARG A 76 -7.89 -23.77 0.02
CA ARG A 76 -6.57 -24.14 0.53
C ARG A 76 -5.56 -23.05 0.14
N PRO A 77 -4.84 -22.43 1.10
CA PRO A 77 -3.79 -21.46 0.80
C PRO A 77 -2.68 -22.07 -0.08
N ALA A 78 -2.22 -21.33 -1.08
CA ALA A 78 -1.13 -21.77 -1.94
C ALA A 78 0.25 -21.68 -1.25
N CYS A 79 0.41 -20.77 -0.27
CA CYS A 79 1.64 -20.56 0.46
C CYS A 79 1.74 -21.54 1.65
N SER A 80 2.81 -22.34 1.71
CA SER A 80 3.09 -23.28 2.82
C SER A 80 3.34 -22.58 4.16
N ALA A 81 3.83 -21.32 4.13
CA ALA A 81 4.08 -20.52 5.34
C ALA A 81 2.81 -19.81 5.87
N TYR A 82 1.68 -19.88 5.17
CA TYR A 82 0.42 -19.32 5.65
C TYR A 82 -0.21 -20.24 6.71
N PRO A 83 -0.78 -19.72 7.81
CA PRO A 83 -0.90 -18.32 8.23
C PRO A 83 0.23 -17.85 9.16
N ALA A 84 1.33 -18.60 9.28
CA ALA A 84 2.42 -18.27 10.20
C ALA A 84 3.19 -17.00 9.77
N CYS A 85 3.30 -16.76 8.46
CA CYS A 85 3.88 -15.56 7.89
C CYS A 85 2.90 -14.38 7.96
N GLY A 86 3.39 -13.20 8.37
CA GLY A 86 2.59 -11.97 8.47
C GLY A 86 2.32 -11.24 7.15
N GLY A 87 2.80 -11.75 6.01
CA GLY A 87 2.72 -11.06 4.72
C GLY A 87 1.33 -11.12 4.05
N CYS A 88 0.58 -12.20 4.28
CA CYS A 88 -0.77 -12.42 3.72
C CYS A 88 -1.77 -12.71 4.83
N THR A 89 -3.02 -12.22 4.65
CA THR A 89 -4.09 -12.39 5.63
C THR A 89 -5.34 -13.10 5.09
N LEU A 90 -5.47 -13.21 3.75
CA LEU A 90 -6.70 -13.68 3.09
C LEU A 90 -6.50 -14.86 2.13
N GLN A 91 -5.35 -15.57 2.14
CA GLN A 91 -5.14 -16.71 1.22
C GLN A 91 -6.09 -17.88 1.42
N HIS A 92 -6.79 -17.96 2.55
CA HIS A 92 -7.78 -18.98 2.87
C HIS A 92 -9.19 -18.66 2.35
N LEU A 93 -9.38 -17.49 1.75
CA LEU A 93 -10.62 -17.00 1.13
C LEU A 93 -10.44 -16.97 -0.39
N ASP A 94 -11.41 -17.43 -1.18
CA ASP A 94 -11.36 -17.34 -2.64
C ASP A 94 -11.26 -15.89 -3.11
N TYR A 95 -10.68 -15.67 -4.30
CA TYR A 95 -10.32 -14.34 -4.73
C TYR A 95 -11.53 -13.42 -5.00
N SER A 96 -12.62 -13.98 -5.50
CA SER A 96 -13.85 -13.20 -5.74
C SER A 96 -14.44 -12.69 -4.43
N SER A 97 -14.42 -13.50 -3.39
CA SER A 97 -14.85 -13.12 -2.05
C SER A 97 -13.89 -12.14 -1.37
N GLN A 98 -12.57 -12.20 -1.67
CA GLN A 98 -11.64 -11.15 -1.25
C GLN A 98 -12.02 -9.80 -1.84
N LEU A 99 -12.38 -9.73 -3.13
CA LEU A 99 -12.80 -8.50 -3.79
C LEU A 99 -14.12 -7.96 -3.19
N ALA A 100 -15.08 -8.83 -2.92
CA ALA A 100 -16.34 -8.45 -2.27
C ALA A 100 -16.10 -7.88 -0.87
N LEU A 101 -15.23 -8.52 -0.06
CA LEU A 101 -14.81 -8.03 1.26
C LEU A 101 -14.17 -6.64 1.16
N LYS A 102 -13.23 -6.44 0.24
CA LYS A 102 -12.52 -5.18 0.04
C LYS A 102 -13.46 -4.04 -0.36
N ARG A 103 -14.42 -4.32 -1.26
CA ARG A 103 -15.48 -3.35 -1.58
C ARG A 103 -16.28 -2.96 -0.34
N ARG A 104 -16.67 -3.96 0.46
CA ARG A 104 -17.42 -3.73 1.70
C ARG A 104 -16.66 -2.86 2.70
N ILE A 105 -15.34 -3.05 2.85
CA ILE A 105 -14.50 -2.22 3.71
C ILE A 105 -14.54 -0.75 3.29
N VAL A 106 -14.50 -0.48 1.97
CA VAL A 106 -14.60 0.89 1.44
C VAL A 106 -15.98 1.49 1.70
N VAL A 107 -17.06 0.76 1.40
CA VAL A 107 -18.43 1.19 1.66
C VAL A 107 -18.63 1.50 3.14
N ASP A 108 -18.27 0.57 4.04
CA ASP A 108 -18.41 0.74 5.48
C ASP A 108 -17.62 1.96 6.01
N ALA A 109 -16.44 2.24 5.46
CA ALA A 109 -15.66 3.41 5.84
C ALA A 109 -16.33 4.71 5.39
N LEU A 110 -16.77 4.80 4.15
CA LEU A 110 -17.46 5.99 3.61
C LEU A 110 -18.79 6.24 4.33
N GLU A 111 -19.57 5.21 4.63
CA GLU A 111 -20.84 5.35 5.35
C GLU A 111 -20.63 5.74 6.83
N ARG A 112 -19.80 4.99 7.56
CA ARG A 112 -19.72 5.10 9.03
C ARG A 112 -18.78 6.19 9.50
N LEU A 113 -17.67 6.41 8.78
CA LEU A 113 -16.66 7.41 9.15
C LEU A 113 -16.81 8.68 8.32
N GLY A 114 -17.19 8.55 7.04
CA GLY A 114 -17.39 9.68 6.14
C GLY A 114 -18.78 10.31 6.24
N GLY A 115 -19.79 9.57 6.75
CA GLY A 115 -21.17 10.03 6.84
C GLY A 115 -21.90 10.10 5.50
N PHE A 116 -21.36 9.46 4.44
CA PHE A 116 -21.99 9.43 3.12
C PHE A 116 -23.09 8.37 3.09
N SER A 117 -24.31 8.76 2.74
CA SER A 117 -25.43 7.84 2.60
C SER A 117 -25.38 7.14 1.26
N ALA A 118 -25.38 5.80 1.25
CA ALA A 118 -25.35 4.95 0.05
C ALA A 118 -24.33 5.43 -1.02
N PRO A 119 -23.03 5.50 -0.67
CA PRO A 119 -22.02 6.01 -1.60
C PRO A 119 -21.93 5.12 -2.85
N ASP A 120 -21.76 5.75 -4.02
CA ASP A 120 -21.53 5.02 -5.27
C ASP A 120 -20.11 4.45 -5.28
N VAL A 121 -20.00 3.18 -4.89
CA VAL A 121 -18.74 2.42 -4.88
C VAL A 121 -18.81 1.34 -5.94
N ALA A 122 -17.97 1.46 -6.96
CA ALA A 122 -17.86 0.49 -8.04
C ALA A 122 -17.41 -0.90 -7.53
N PRO A 123 -17.60 -1.98 -8.30
CA PRO A 123 -16.88 -3.24 -8.05
C PRO A 123 -15.37 -3.03 -8.02
N VAL A 124 -14.67 -3.82 -7.19
CA VAL A 124 -13.21 -3.73 -7.10
C VAL A 124 -12.57 -4.14 -8.43
N ARG A 125 -11.63 -3.33 -8.91
CA ARG A 125 -10.78 -3.69 -10.05
C ARG A 125 -9.75 -4.71 -9.56
N GLY A 126 -10.05 -5.99 -9.73
CA GLY A 126 -9.17 -7.12 -9.37
C GLY A 126 -8.16 -7.45 -10.47
N MET A 127 -7.43 -8.54 -10.27
CA MET A 127 -6.48 -9.12 -11.22
C MET A 127 -7.02 -10.45 -11.76
N ASP A 128 -6.76 -10.75 -13.03
CA ASP A 128 -7.08 -12.06 -13.61
C ASP A 128 -6.20 -13.15 -12.98
N ASP A 129 -4.92 -12.85 -12.76
CA ASP A 129 -3.99 -13.69 -12.01
C ASP A 129 -3.43 -12.92 -10.81
N PRO A 130 -3.89 -13.21 -9.57
CA PRO A 130 -3.51 -12.50 -8.37
C PRO A 130 -2.18 -12.96 -7.75
N TRP A 131 -1.36 -13.70 -8.48
CA TRP A 131 -0.09 -14.22 -8.03
C TRP A 131 1.10 -13.54 -8.73
N GLY A 132 2.31 -13.66 -8.14
CA GLY A 132 3.54 -13.12 -8.69
C GLY A 132 3.51 -11.61 -8.96
N TYR A 133 2.63 -10.87 -8.31
CA TYR A 133 2.38 -9.47 -8.65
C TYR A 133 3.39 -8.49 -8.05
N ARG A 134 4.07 -8.90 -6.95
CA ARG A 134 5.01 -7.99 -6.28
C ARG A 134 6.33 -7.94 -7.01
N ASN A 135 6.66 -6.76 -7.50
CA ASN A 135 7.91 -6.46 -8.19
C ASN A 135 9.03 -5.98 -7.26
N LYS A 136 8.79 -5.94 -5.94
CA LYS A 136 9.76 -5.59 -4.91
C LYS A 136 9.47 -6.33 -3.61
N GLY A 137 10.49 -6.96 -3.05
CA GLY A 137 10.47 -7.59 -1.74
C GLY A 137 11.70 -7.22 -0.91
N SER A 138 11.51 -7.03 0.40
CA SER A 138 12.61 -6.85 1.37
C SER A 138 12.52 -7.98 2.38
N PHE A 139 13.48 -8.88 2.33
CA PHE A 139 13.49 -10.12 3.11
C PHE A 139 14.48 -10.01 4.26
N PRO A 140 14.03 -10.05 5.52
CA PRO A 140 14.92 -10.22 6.65
C PRO A 140 15.64 -11.57 6.58
N PHE A 141 16.89 -11.58 7.04
CA PHE A 141 17.68 -12.78 7.22
C PHE A 141 17.79 -13.12 8.71
N GLY A 142 17.78 -14.41 9.01
CA GLY A 142 17.97 -14.94 10.35
C GLY A 142 18.68 -16.28 10.30
N SER A 143 19.00 -16.85 11.45
CA SER A 143 19.59 -18.17 11.57
C SER A 143 18.52 -19.21 11.89
N VAL A 144 18.45 -20.28 11.10
CA VAL A 144 17.61 -21.46 11.34
C VAL A 144 18.53 -22.67 11.32
N ASP A 145 18.57 -23.42 12.42
CA ASP A 145 19.46 -24.57 12.61
C ASP A 145 20.93 -24.25 12.28
N GLY A 146 21.39 -23.05 12.66
CA GLY A 146 22.76 -22.58 12.45
C GLY A 146 23.10 -22.14 11.02
N ARG A 147 22.12 -22.09 10.11
CA ARG A 147 22.28 -21.67 8.70
C ARG A 147 21.54 -20.39 8.41
N PRO A 148 22.04 -19.52 7.50
CA PRO A 148 21.31 -18.37 7.01
C PRO A 148 19.99 -18.79 6.37
N ALA A 149 18.91 -18.11 6.73
CA ALA A 149 17.58 -18.28 6.13
C ALA A 149 16.94 -16.92 5.92
N PHE A 150 16.23 -16.76 4.81
CA PHE A 150 15.38 -15.60 4.58
C PHE A 150 13.91 -15.92 4.86
N GLY A 151 13.11 -14.89 5.10
CA GLY A 151 11.70 -15.07 5.33
C GLY A 151 10.96 -13.76 5.53
N PHE A 152 9.84 -13.83 6.25
CA PHE A 152 9.15 -12.67 6.79
C PHE A 152 8.85 -12.89 8.28
N TYR A 153 8.52 -11.82 8.99
CA TYR A 153 8.19 -11.95 10.40
C TYR A 153 6.77 -12.47 10.60
N ALA A 154 6.59 -13.27 11.65
CA ALA A 154 5.27 -13.66 12.11
C ALA A 154 4.47 -12.41 12.56
N PRO A 155 3.13 -12.42 12.46
CA PRO A 155 2.31 -11.28 12.83
C PRO A 155 2.62 -10.75 14.22
N ARG A 156 2.86 -9.44 14.34
CA ARG A 156 3.15 -8.73 15.62
C ARG A 156 4.38 -9.28 16.37
N SER A 157 5.39 -9.74 15.66
CA SER A 157 6.56 -10.39 16.23
C SER A 157 7.78 -10.16 15.33
N HIS A 158 8.99 -10.25 15.89
CA HIS A 158 10.26 -10.31 15.15
C HIS A 158 10.72 -11.75 14.90
N ARG A 159 9.87 -12.75 15.20
CA ARG A 159 10.17 -14.15 14.91
C ARG A 159 10.14 -14.39 13.42
N LEU A 160 11.29 -14.73 12.84
CA LEU A 160 11.38 -15.10 11.43
C LEU A 160 10.57 -16.36 11.14
N VAL A 161 9.77 -16.31 10.10
CA VAL A 161 9.14 -17.47 9.43
C VAL A 161 9.94 -17.71 8.17
N PRO A 162 10.79 -18.76 8.13
CA PRO A 162 11.61 -19.02 6.97
C PRO A 162 10.76 -19.38 5.76
N LEU A 163 11.23 -19.00 4.58
CA LEU A 163 10.55 -19.24 3.31
C LEU A 163 11.47 -19.99 2.35
N GLU A 164 10.88 -20.93 1.63
CA GLU A 164 11.49 -21.53 0.45
C GLU A 164 11.01 -20.82 -0.83
N ASP A 165 9.75 -20.34 -0.79
CA ASP A 165 9.11 -19.63 -1.88
C ASP A 165 8.08 -18.62 -1.34
N CYS A 166 7.67 -17.66 -2.18
CA CYS A 166 6.64 -16.69 -1.86
C CYS A 166 5.75 -16.44 -3.09
N PRO A 167 4.56 -17.08 -3.18
CA PRO A 167 3.73 -17.05 -4.38
C PRO A 167 3.25 -15.65 -4.82
N ILE A 168 3.25 -14.65 -3.94
CA ILE A 168 2.86 -13.28 -4.30
C ILE A 168 4.03 -12.45 -4.86
N GLN A 169 5.28 -12.88 -4.67
CA GLN A 169 6.45 -12.22 -5.24
C GLN A 169 6.69 -12.69 -6.67
N ASP A 170 7.25 -11.82 -7.51
CA ASP A 170 7.83 -12.26 -8.78
C ASP A 170 8.92 -13.33 -8.50
N ALA A 171 8.91 -14.42 -9.25
CA ALA A 171 9.80 -15.56 -9.02
C ALA A 171 11.28 -15.17 -9.07
N ARG A 172 11.64 -14.17 -9.91
CA ARG A 172 13.02 -13.65 -10.02
C ARG A 172 13.49 -13.02 -8.71
N ILE A 173 12.58 -12.38 -7.95
CA ILE A 173 12.90 -11.80 -6.64
C ILE A 173 13.30 -12.88 -5.67
N VAL A 174 12.50 -13.95 -5.57
CA VAL A 174 12.77 -15.07 -4.67
C VAL A 174 14.06 -15.78 -5.06
N ASP A 175 14.31 -15.94 -6.35
CA ASP A 175 15.55 -16.54 -6.86
C ASP A 175 16.80 -15.71 -6.50
N ILE A 176 16.76 -14.39 -6.70
CA ILE A 176 17.85 -13.49 -6.27
C ILE A 176 18.15 -13.67 -4.78
N VAL A 177 17.11 -13.67 -3.94
CA VAL A 177 17.28 -13.79 -2.48
C VAL A 177 17.83 -15.16 -2.08
N ARG A 178 17.38 -16.24 -2.75
CA ARG A 178 17.89 -17.61 -2.55
C ARG A 178 19.37 -17.70 -2.90
N ARG A 179 19.80 -17.14 -4.03
CA ARG A 179 21.22 -17.11 -4.42
C ARG A 179 22.09 -16.32 -3.43
N VAL A 180 21.58 -15.24 -2.83
CA VAL A 180 22.26 -14.54 -1.74
C VAL A 180 22.33 -15.41 -0.48
N GLN A 181 21.31 -16.17 -0.15
CA GLN A 181 21.33 -17.13 0.96
C GLN A 181 22.38 -18.21 0.75
N GLU A 182 22.48 -18.78 -0.45
CA GLU A 182 23.49 -19.77 -0.82
C GLU A 182 24.90 -19.23 -0.67
N TRP A 183 25.15 -18.00 -1.18
CA TRP A 183 26.42 -17.31 -0.96
C TRP A 183 26.72 -17.12 0.52
N ALA A 184 25.76 -16.63 1.30
CA ALA A 184 25.94 -16.39 2.72
C ALA A 184 26.27 -17.69 3.49
N ALA A 185 25.63 -18.80 3.13
CA ALA A 185 25.91 -20.12 3.71
C ALA A 185 27.31 -20.64 3.31
N CYS A 186 27.69 -20.48 2.02
CA CYS A 186 28.97 -20.95 1.51
C CYS A 186 30.18 -20.22 2.15
N TYR A 187 30.04 -18.91 2.33
CA TYR A 187 31.14 -18.07 2.85
C TYR A 187 31.02 -17.74 4.36
N GLY A 188 30.08 -18.36 5.07
CA GLY A 188 29.90 -18.17 6.51
C GLY A 188 29.49 -16.75 6.91
N VAL A 189 28.75 -16.02 6.02
CA VAL A 189 28.25 -14.68 6.33
C VAL A 189 27.04 -14.79 7.23
N ALA A 190 27.25 -14.51 8.53
CA ALA A 190 26.22 -14.68 9.55
C ALA A 190 25.10 -13.63 9.40
N PRO A 191 23.82 -14.05 9.50
CA PRO A 191 22.71 -13.12 9.68
C PRO A 191 22.88 -12.26 10.93
N TYR A 192 22.37 -11.02 10.87
CA TYR A 192 22.39 -10.11 12.02
C TYR A 192 21.33 -10.51 13.03
N GLU A 193 21.75 -10.69 14.27
CA GLU A 193 20.88 -11.00 15.41
C GLU A 193 20.66 -9.73 16.25
N GLU A 194 19.41 -9.28 16.33
CA GLU A 194 19.06 -8.02 17.02
C GLU A 194 19.36 -8.04 18.51
N THR A 195 19.21 -9.20 19.18
CA THR A 195 19.40 -9.33 20.63
C THR A 195 20.87 -9.29 21.03
N THR A 196 21.73 -9.93 20.26
CA THR A 196 23.18 -10.01 20.53
C THR A 196 23.97 -8.93 19.78
N ARG A 197 23.34 -8.27 18.77
CA ARG A 197 23.98 -7.33 17.84
C ARG A 197 25.17 -7.93 17.09
N ALA A 198 25.20 -9.25 16.97
CA ALA A 198 26.21 -9.99 16.23
C ALA A 198 25.73 -10.33 14.81
N GLY A 199 26.68 -10.63 13.92
CA GLY A 199 26.38 -10.94 12.52
C GLY A 199 26.38 -9.70 11.60
N VAL A 200 26.16 -9.93 10.32
CA VAL A 200 26.36 -8.91 9.27
C VAL A 200 25.11 -8.72 8.42
N LEU A 201 24.52 -9.81 7.92
CA LEU A 201 23.45 -9.77 6.91
C LEU A 201 22.08 -9.50 7.57
N ARG A 202 21.51 -8.32 7.35
CA ARG A 202 20.20 -7.93 7.93
C ARG A 202 19.05 -8.26 7.00
N HIS A 203 19.09 -7.72 5.78
CA HIS A 203 18.01 -7.87 4.79
C HIS A 203 18.62 -8.00 3.39
N VAL A 204 17.84 -8.60 2.51
CA VAL A 204 18.06 -8.48 1.07
C VAL A 204 16.79 -7.87 0.48
N MET A 205 16.91 -6.71 -0.16
CA MET A 205 15.87 -6.18 -1.02
C MET A 205 16.16 -6.59 -2.46
N ALA A 206 15.18 -7.19 -3.10
CA ALA A 206 15.22 -7.44 -4.53
C ALA A 206 14.06 -6.72 -5.22
N ARG A 207 14.32 -6.19 -6.41
CA ARG A 207 13.34 -5.53 -7.28
C ARG A 207 13.53 -6.02 -8.70
N VAL A 208 12.42 -6.15 -9.40
CA VAL A 208 12.37 -6.38 -10.85
C VAL A 208 11.47 -5.33 -11.48
N THR A 209 11.72 -4.97 -12.73
CA THR A 209 10.91 -4.03 -13.49
C THR A 209 10.10 -4.75 -14.57
N ASP A 210 9.11 -4.07 -15.15
CA ASP A 210 8.35 -4.59 -16.29
C ASP A 210 9.22 -4.73 -17.55
N THR A 211 10.31 -3.95 -17.65
CA THR A 211 11.31 -4.07 -18.71
C THR A 211 12.22 -5.29 -18.56
N GLY A 212 12.10 -6.03 -17.45
CA GLY A 212 12.89 -7.22 -17.16
C GLY A 212 14.18 -6.96 -16.38
N GLU A 213 14.53 -5.70 -16.11
CA GLU A 213 15.72 -5.35 -15.31
C GLU A 213 15.54 -5.72 -13.84
N SER A 214 16.65 -6.00 -13.15
CA SER A 214 16.64 -6.44 -11.75
C SER A 214 17.68 -5.75 -10.88
N MET A 215 17.37 -5.61 -9.60
CA MET A 215 18.24 -4.99 -8.58
C MET A 215 18.24 -5.83 -7.31
N ALA A 216 19.43 -6.00 -6.74
CA ALA A 216 19.63 -6.54 -5.40
C ALA A 216 20.30 -5.51 -4.50
N VAL A 217 19.76 -5.30 -3.30
CA VAL A 217 20.38 -4.47 -2.25
C VAL A 217 20.62 -5.33 -1.03
N ILE A 218 21.89 -5.53 -0.71
CA ILE A 218 22.33 -6.26 0.47
C ILE A 218 22.43 -5.28 1.63
N VAL A 219 21.59 -5.45 2.63
CA VAL A 219 21.60 -4.59 3.83
C VAL A 219 22.45 -5.22 4.90
N ALA A 220 23.54 -4.56 5.26
CA ALA A 220 24.53 -5.08 6.20
C ALA A 220 24.69 -4.19 7.45
N ALA A 221 24.88 -4.83 8.60
CA ALA A 221 25.22 -4.17 9.87
C ALA A 221 26.71 -3.78 9.96
N ALA A 222 27.47 -3.91 8.88
CA ALA A 222 28.90 -3.63 8.80
C ALA A 222 29.20 -2.63 7.68
N LYS A 223 30.29 -1.85 7.81
CA LYS A 223 30.74 -0.92 6.77
C LYS A 223 31.14 -1.62 5.46
N CYS A 224 31.69 -2.83 5.56
CA CYS A 224 32.09 -3.64 4.43
C CYS A 224 31.37 -4.99 4.50
N LEU A 225 30.92 -5.46 3.36
CA LEU A 225 30.32 -6.79 3.22
C LEU A 225 31.47 -7.82 3.11
N PRO A 226 31.59 -8.77 4.04
CA PRO A 226 32.57 -9.85 3.89
C PRO A 226 32.31 -10.61 2.59
N HIS A 227 33.38 -10.99 1.89
CA HIS A 227 33.30 -11.76 0.65
C HIS A 227 32.40 -11.14 -0.45
N ALA A 228 32.32 -9.80 -0.53
CA ALA A 228 31.49 -9.08 -1.50
C ALA A 228 31.83 -9.48 -2.95
N ASP A 229 33.11 -9.64 -3.28
CA ASP A 229 33.54 -10.06 -4.62
C ASP A 229 33.02 -11.47 -4.98
N ALA A 230 32.94 -12.35 -3.99
CA ALA A 230 32.42 -13.71 -4.17
C ALA A 230 30.89 -13.75 -4.28
N LEU A 231 30.17 -12.69 -3.90
CA LEU A 231 28.72 -12.58 -4.12
C LEU A 231 28.37 -12.36 -5.59
N LEU A 232 29.18 -11.56 -6.31
CA LEU A 232 28.84 -11.13 -7.68
C LEU A 232 28.66 -12.29 -8.67
N PRO A 233 29.45 -13.39 -8.61
CA PRO A 233 29.21 -14.59 -9.41
C PRO A 233 27.89 -15.32 -9.12
N TYR A 234 27.29 -15.15 -7.93
CA TYR A 234 25.95 -15.69 -7.63
C TYR A 234 24.81 -14.87 -8.25
N LEU A 235 25.09 -13.66 -8.68
CA LEU A 235 24.10 -12.73 -9.24
C LEU A 235 24.49 -12.28 -10.68
N PRO A 236 24.85 -13.17 -11.61
CA PRO A 236 25.44 -12.79 -12.91
C PRO A 236 24.49 -11.98 -13.77
N ASP A 237 23.20 -12.22 -13.66
CA ASP A 237 22.07 -11.67 -14.43
C ASP A 237 21.35 -10.51 -13.73
N VAL A 238 21.84 -10.06 -12.57
CA VAL A 238 21.26 -8.92 -11.84
C VAL A 238 21.90 -7.63 -12.34
N ASP A 239 21.10 -6.70 -12.90
CA ASP A 239 21.59 -5.47 -13.55
C ASP A 239 22.20 -4.47 -12.58
N SER A 240 21.78 -4.50 -11.31
CA SER A 240 22.23 -3.55 -10.29
C SER A 240 22.38 -4.24 -8.93
N VAL A 241 23.59 -4.24 -8.38
CA VAL A 241 23.88 -4.83 -7.06
C VAL A 241 24.44 -3.76 -6.13
N TYR A 242 23.76 -3.55 -5.00
CA TYR A 242 24.13 -2.56 -3.99
C TYR A 242 24.45 -3.19 -2.64
N LEU A 243 25.36 -2.56 -1.92
CA LEU A 243 25.49 -2.67 -0.48
C LEU A 243 24.81 -1.45 0.16
N ASN A 244 23.90 -1.69 1.09
CA ASN A 244 23.39 -0.67 2.01
C ASN A 244 23.94 -0.92 3.41
N VAL A 245 24.50 0.12 4.02
CA VAL A 245 25.07 0.06 5.36
C VAL A 245 24.06 0.55 6.39
N ASN A 246 23.50 -0.39 7.16
CA ASN A 246 22.60 -0.08 8.26
C ASN A 246 23.10 -0.65 9.58
N ARG A 247 23.80 0.17 10.37
CA ARG A 247 24.37 -0.16 11.68
C ARG A 247 23.51 0.31 12.85
N ALA A 248 22.42 1.02 12.55
CA ALA A 248 21.54 1.57 13.57
C ALA A 248 20.68 0.49 14.22
N ASP A 249 20.38 0.67 15.50
CA ASP A 249 19.38 -0.10 16.23
C ASP A 249 17.99 0.47 15.92
N THR A 250 17.39 -0.01 14.83
CA THR A 250 16.15 0.56 14.27
C THR A 250 15.40 -0.48 13.43
N ASN A 251 14.09 -0.33 13.34
CA ASN A 251 13.23 -1.10 12.44
C ASN A 251 13.26 -0.58 10.98
N VAL A 252 13.97 0.53 10.72
CA VAL A 252 14.15 1.02 9.36
C VAL A 252 15.10 0.09 8.61
N ILE A 253 14.67 -0.41 7.44
CA ILE A 253 15.42 -1.41 6.67
C ILE A 253 16.72 -0.81 6.15
N PHE A 254 16.68 0.35 5.51
CA PHE A 254 17.84 0.98 4.89
C PHE A 254 18.55 1.95 5.83
N GLY A 255 19.88 1.83 5.87
CA GLY A 255 20.72 2.89 6.41
C GLY A 255 20.98 4.00 5.38
N PRO A 256 21.68 5.07 5.78
CA PRO A 256 21.89 6.24 4.92
C PRO A 256 22.87 6.02 3.77
N GLU A 257 23.73 5.01 3.86
CA GLU A 257 24.82 4.80 2.91
C GLU A 257 24.50 3.69 1.92
N PHE A 258 24.50 4.02 0.62
CA PHE A 258 24.37 3.07 -0.49
C PHE A 258 25.67 3.06 -1.32
N ARG A 259 26.19 1.89 -1.62
CA ARG A 259 27.35 1.68 -2.48
C ARG A 259 27.00 0.75 -3.62
N LEU A 260 27.16 1.21 -4.84
CA LEU A 260 27.03 0.35 -6.01
C LEU A 260 28.22 -0.61 -6.06
N LEU A 261 27.93 -1.92 -6.00
CA LEU A 261 28.94 -2.97 -6.13
C LEU A 261 29.15 -3.37 -7.59
N ARG A 262 28.07 -3.40 -8.37
CA ARG A 262 28.11 -3.73 -9.78
C ARG A 262 26.88 -3.18 -10.50
N GLY A 263 27.04 -2.84 -11.79
CA GLY A 263 25.97 -2.53 -12.73
C GLY A 263 25.54 -1.07 -12.74
N ARG A 264 24.25 -0.83 -12.95
CA ARG A 264 23.68 0.49 -13.15
C ARG A 264 23.25 1.14 -11.83
N PRO A 265 23.30 2.48 -11.70
CA PRO A 265 22.81 3.17 -10.49
C PRO A 265 21.28 3.18 -10.36
N ALA A 266 20.55 2.98 -11.45
CA ALA A 266 19.09 2.91 -11.46
C ALA A 266 18.61 1.93 -12.53
N LEU A 267 17.42 1.36 -12.31
CA LEU A 267 16.68 0.58 -13.30
C LEU A 267 15.70 1.47 -14.06
N GLU A 268 15.23 1.00 -15.22
CA GLU A 268 14.12 1.62 -15.95
C GLU A 268 12.81 0.86 -15.64
N GLU A 269 11.79 1.58 -15.17
CA GLU A 269 10.42 1.07 -15.04
C GLU A 269 9.50 1.81 -16.02
N ARG A 270 8.49 1.14 -16.57
CA ARG A 270 7.52 1.75 -17.48
C ARG A 270 6.12 1.74 -16.86
N ILE A 271 5.48 2.90 -16.84
CA ILE A 271 4.11 3.08 -16.35
C ILE A 271 3.37 3.94 -17.37
N GLY A 272 2.28 3.41 -17.95
CA GLY A 272 1.48 4.15 -18.94
C GLY A 272 2.26 4.62 -20.16
N GLY A 273 3.30 3.87 -20.58
CA GLY A 273 4.19 4.23 -21.71
C GLY A 273 5.31 5.21 -21.36
N LEU A 274 5.33 5.78 -20.16
CA LEU A 274 6.39 6.66 -19.67
C LEU A 274 7.49 5.87 -18.95
N ARG A 275 8.72 6.38 -19.03
CA ARG A 275 9.92 5.78 -18.42
C ARG A 275 10.27 6.49 -17.11
N PHE A 276 10.59 5.72 -16.09
CA PHE A 276 10.97 6.20 -14.75
C PHE A 276 12.28 5.56 -14.32
N ALA A 277 13.23 6.38 -13.89
CA ALA A 277 14.45 5.90 -13.27
C ALA A 277 14.18 5.48 -11.82
N VAL A 278 14.55 4.25 -11.45
CA VAL A 278 14.26 3.64 -10.16
C VAL A 278 15.55 3.29 -9.44
N SER A 279 15.96 4.12 -8.50
CA SER A 279 17.09 3.86 -7.60
C SER A 279 16.69 2.91 -6.44
N PRO A 280 17.62 2.42 -5.64
CA PRO A 280 17.30 1.63 -4.43
C PRO A 280 16.31 2.30 -3.48
N GLN A 281 16.38 3.63 -3.36
CA GLN A 281 15.56 4.44 -2.45
C GLN A 281 14.24 4.88 -3.07
N SER A 282 14.08 4.81 -4.39
CA SER A 282 12.87 5.26 -5.07
C SER A 282 11.66 4.47 -4.62
N PHE A 283 10.60 5.19 -4.23
CA PHE A 283 9.29 4.61 -4.03
C PHE A 283 8.60 4.48 -5.39
N LEU A 284 8.17 3.28 -5.70
CA LEU A 284 7.19 2.96 -6.71
C LEU A 284 6.28 1.87 -6.18
N GLN A 285 5.05 1.86 -6.65
CA GLN A 285 4.07 0.84 -6.31
C GLN A 285 4.59 -0.55 -6.69
N VAL A 286 4.31 -1.53 -5.83
CA VAL A 286 4.90 -2.88 -5.95
C VAL A 286 4.15 -3.84 -6.89
N ASN A 287 3.06 -3.39 -7.49
CA ASN A 287 2.24 -4.16 -8.43
C ASN A 287 2.11 -3.38 -9.75
N ALA A 288 3.06 -3.59 -10.67
CA ALA A 288 3.11 -2.85 -11.94
C ALA A 288 1.83 -3.01 -12.78
N ARG A 289 1.21 -4.22 -12.75
CA ARG A 289 -0.04 -4.48 -13.48
C ARG A 289 -1.20 -3.62 -12.97
N GLN A 290 -1.34 -3.51 -11.66
CA GLN A 290 -2.42 -2.74 -11.04
C GLN A 290 -2.13 -1.24 -10.93
N VAL A 291 -0.87 -0.82 -10.98
CA VAL A 291 -0.51 0.61 -11.06
C VAL A 291 -1.12 1.26 -12.30
N ALA A 292 -1.04 0.59 -13.45
CA ALA A 292 -1.64 1.08 -14.68
C ALA A 292 -3.18 1.23 -14.55
N VAL A 293 -3.84 0.29 -13.86
CA VAL A 293 -5.28 0.36 -13.57
C VAL A 293 -5.59 1.50 -12.60
N LEU A 294 -4.83 1.62 -11.50
CA LEU A 294 -5.04 2.63 -10.45
C LEU A 294 -4.88 4.06 -10.99
N TYR A 295 -3.77 4.32 -11.65
CA TYR A 295 -3.49 5.67 -12.17
C TYR A 295 -4.30 5.97 -13.43
N GLY A 296 -4.58 4.95 -14.27
CA GLY A 296 -5.52 5.10 -15.39
C GLY A 296 -6.92 5.48 -14.91
N GLU A 297 -7.38 4.92 -13.79
CA GLU A 297 -8.67 5.28 -13.19
C GLU A 297 -8.64 6.69 -12.60
N ALA A 298 -7.54 7.11 -11.96
CA ALA A 298 -7.38 8.48 -11.47
C ALA A 298 -7.43 9.51 -12.61
N VAL A 299 -6.72 9.27 -13.71
CA VAL A 299 -6.73 10.11 -14.92
C VAL A 299 -8.14 10.15 -15.53
N ARG A 300 -8.80 8.99 -15.67
CA ARG A 300 -10.15 8.88 -16.21
C ARG A 300 -11.20 9.65 -15.39
N LEU A 301 -11.15 9.50 -14.06
CA LEU A 301 -12.11 10.16 -13.16
C LEU A 301 -11.86 11.67 -13.09
N LEU A 302 -10.60 12.12 -13.14
CA LEU A 302 -10.28 13.53 -13.18
C LEU A 302 -10.85 14.19 -14.45
N GLY A 303 -10.81 13.48 -15.59
CA GLY A 303 -11.36 13.93 -16.85
C GLY A 303 -10.74 15.26 -17.30
N ALA A 304 -9.41 15.37 -17.19
CA ALA A 304 -8.66 16.58 -17.56
C ALA A 304 -8.85 16.93 -19.03
N THR A 305 -8.88 18.24 -19.32
CA THR A 305 -8.97 18.76 -20.70
C THR A 305 -7.69 19.55 -21.07
N PRO A 306 -7.37 19.68 -22.39
CA PRO A 306 -6.17 20.39 -22.84
C PRO A 306 -6.12 21.90 -22.50
N ARG A 307 -7.11 22.44 -21.84
CA ARG A 307 -7.16 23.84 -21.41
C ARG A 307 -6.93 24.02 -19.90
N GLU A 308 -6.96 22.94 -19.14
CA GLU A 308 -6.96 22.98 -17.69
C GLU A 308 -5.56 22.97 -17.08
N HIS A 309 -5.42 23.63 -15.96
CA HIS A 309 -4.30 23.55 -15.06
C HIS A 309 -4.63 22.58 -13.92
N ILE A 310 -3.87 21.50 -13.83
CA ILE A 310 -4.05 20.43 -12.84
C ILE A 310 -2.95 20.54 -11.79
N VAL A 311 -3.29 20.34 -10.52
CA VAL A 311 -2.32 20.18 -9.45
C VAL A 311 -2.28 18.72 -9.03
N ASP A 312 -1.08 18.14 -9.00
CA ASP A 312 -0.79 16.82 -8.40
C ASP A 312 -0.14 17.05 -7.03
N ALA A 313 -0.95 16.99 -5.99
CA ALA A 313 -0.48 17.15 -4.63
C ALA A 313 0.02 15.80 -4.07
N TYR A 314 1.19 15.83 -3.45
CA TYR A 314 1.97 14.63 -3.05
C TYR A 314 2.51 13.85 -4.25
N CYS A 315 3.05 14.55 -5.26
CA CYS A 315 3.38 13.97 -6.57
C CYS A 315 4.53 12.95 -6.56
N GLY A 316 5.31 12.87 -5.48
CA GLY A 316 6.47 11.99 -5.40
C GLY A 316 7.44 12.20 -6.57
N VAL A 317 7.76 11.14 -7.30
CA VAL A 317 8.64 11.19 -8.50
C VAL A 317 7.89 11.62 -9.78
N GLY A 318 6.66 12.14 -9.66
CA GLY A 318 5.88 12.71 -10.75
C GLY A 318 5.07 11.72 -11.58
N THR A 319 4.81 10.51 -11.08
CA THR A 319 4.15 9.47 -11.90
C THR A 319 2.77 9.90 -12.40
N ILE A 320 1.89 10.35 -11.51
CA ILE A 320 0.53 10.80 -11.88
C ILE A 320 0.62 12.12 -12.66
N SER A 321 1.49 13.04 -12.24
CA SER A 321 1.71 14.32 -12.93
C SER A 321 2.03 14.14 -14.42
N LEU A 322 2.95 13.21 -14.73
CA LEU A 322 3.37 12.99 -16.12
C LEU A 322 2.31 12.28 -16.95
N LEU A 323 1.51 11.39 -16.36
CA LEU A 323 0.36 10.79 -17.03
C LEU A 323 -0.72 11.84 -17.33
N LEU A 324 -0.98 12.76 -16.42
CA LEU A 324 -1.94 13.85 -16.60
C LEU A 324 -1.48 14.90 -17.62
N ALA A 325 -0.17 15.11 -17.76
CA ALA A 325 0.39 16.10 -18.69
C ALA A 325 -0.02 15.84 -20.16
N ALA A 326 -0.30 14.59 -20.53
CA ALA A 326 -0.82 14.25 -21.84
C ALA A 326 -2.26 14.76 -22.09
N HIS A 327 -3.00 15.14 -21.05
CA HIS A 327 -4.42 15.50 -21.10
C HIS A 327 -4.70 16.94 -20.63
N ALA A 328 -3.72 17.65 -20.11
CA ALA A 328 -3.88 18.98 -19.52
C ALA A 328 -3.05 20.05 -20.24
N ALA A 329 -3.42 21.33 -20.09
CA ALA A 329 -2.60 22.45 -20.54
C ALA A 329 -1.30 22.54 -19.73
N HIS A 330 -1.40 22.35 -18.43
CA HIS A 330 -0.26 22.34 -17.53
C HIS A 330 -0.53 21.49 -16.29
N VAL A 331 0.49 20.83 -15.77
CA VAL A 331 0.44 20.11 -14.49
C VAL A 331 1.49 20.67 -13.54
N THR A 332 1.06 21.01 -12.31
CA THR A 332 1.97 21.39 -11.23
C THR A 332 2.01 20.29 -10.18
N GLY A 333 3.14 19.60 -10.07
CA GLY A 333 3.40 18.62 -9.00
C GLY A 333 3.92 19.34 -7.74
N ILE A 334 3.39 18.96 -6.58
CA ILE A 334 3.83 19.47 -5.26
C ILE A 334 4.30 18.29 -4.42
N GLU A 335 5.53 18.37 -3.90
CA GLU A 335 6.13 17.32 -3.07
C GLU A 335 7.04 17.94 -2.01
N VAL A 336 7.06 17.40 -0.81
CA VAL A 336 7.84 17.93 0.32
C VAL A 336 9.28 17.42 0.33
N VAL A 337 9.57 16.30 -0.35
CA VAL A 337 10.90 15.67 -0.41
C VAL A 337 11.69 16.22 -1.59
N PRO A 338 12.79 17.00 -1.36
CA PRO A 338 13.55 17.65 -2.44
C PRO A 338 14.09 16.66 -3.48
N GLU A 339 14.56 15.49 -3.05
CA GLU A 339 15.11 14.46 -3.94
C GLU A 339 14.03 13.87 -4.85
N ALA A 340 12.80 13.74 -4.36
CA ALA A 340 11.67 13.27 -5.17
C ALA A 340 11.27 14.30 -6.23
N VAL A 341 11.28 15.59 -5.87
CA VAL A 341 11.06 16.72 -6.80
C VAL A 341 12.09 16.73 -7.91
N GLU A 342 13.37 16.53 -7.58
CA GLU A 342 14.43 16.48 -8.58
C GLU A 342 14.27 15.26 -9.50
N ASN A 343 13.94 14.11 -8.95
CA ASN A 343 13.62 12.90 -9.74
C ASN A 343 12.41 13.13 -10.66
N ALA A 344 11.38 13.85 -10.21
CA ALA A 344 10.22 14.17 -11.02
C ALA A 344 10.59 15.06 -12.22
N ARG A 345 11.47 16.05 -12.03
CA ARG A 345 12.01 16.91 -13.12
C ARG A 345 12.82 16.09 -14.13
N GLN A 346 13.68 15.20 -13.64
CA GLN A 346 14.47 14.31 -14.50
C GLN A 346 13.57 13.35 -15.30
N ASN A 347 12.54 12.78 -14.67
CA ASN A 347 11.56 11.93 -15.33
C ASN A 347 10.77 12.71 -16.40
N ALA A 348 10.37 13.97 -16.13
CA ALA A 348 9.73 14.82 -17.13
C ALA A 348 10.62 15.06 -18.33
N ALA A 349 11.87 15.43 -18.11
CA ALA A 349 12.86 15.66 -19.17
C ALA A 349 13.13 14.38 -19.97
N ALA A 350 13.30 13.21 -19.31
CA ALA A 350 13.55 11.93 -19.95
C ALA A 350 12.38 11.44 -20.84
N ASN A 351 11.16 11.92 -20.56
CA ASN A 351 9.95 11.61 -21.33
C ASN A 351 9.53 12.74 -22.30
N GLY A 352 10.31 13.83 -22.40
CA GLY A 352 9.98 14.97 -23.26
C GLY A 352 8.72 15.73 -22.85
N VAL A 353 8.32 15.65 -21.58
CA VAL A 353 7.14 16.35 -21.03
C VAL A 353 7.52 17.77 -20.63
N ALA A 354 7.07 18.75 -21.42
CA ALA A 354 7.42 20.17 -21.23
C ALA A 354 6.36 20.97 -20.46
N ASN A 355 5.13 20.44 -20.32
CA ASN A 355 4.01 21.09 -19.66
C ASN A 355 3.76 20.61 -18.22
N ALA A 356 4.79 20.05 -17.58
CA ALA A 356 4.78 19.72 -16.15
C ALA A 356 5.85 20.51 -15.41
N SER A 357 5.52 21.06 -14.24
CA SER A 357 6.44 21.74 -13.33
C SER A 357 6.33 21.15 -11.92
N PHE A 358 7.43 21.18 -11.15
CA PHE A 358 7.48 20.54 -9.83
C PHE A 358 8.01 21.53 -8.79
N LEU A 359 7.24 21.69 -7.70
CA LEU A 359 7.51 22.61 -6.60
C LEU A 359 7.75 21.82 -5.31
N CYS A 360 8.79 22.24 -4.58
CA CYS A 360 9.14 21.62 -3.29
C CYS A 360 8.52 22.40 -2.14
N GLY A 361 7.70 21.72 -1.33
CA GLY A 361 7.12 22.28 -0.11
C GLY A 361 5.83 21.59 0.32
N PRO A 362 5.30 21.95 1.50
CA PRO A 362 3.98 21.50 1.95
C PRO A 362 2.88 21.99 1.02
N VAL A 363 1.87 21.11 0.78
CA VAL A 363 0.76 21.42 -0.13
C VAL A 363 0.03 22.70 0.27
N GLU A 364 -0.25 22.87 1.55
CA GLU A 364 -0.93 24.05 2.11
C GLU A 364 -0.19 25.36 1.88
N ASP A 365 1.14 25.32 1.84
CA ASP A 365 1.96 26.51 1.67
C ASP A 365 2.22 26.85 0.20
N VAL A 366 2.32 25.81 -0.65
CA VAL A 366 2.62 25.98 -2.08
C VAL A 366 1.37 26.32 -2.87
N LEU A 367 0.25 25.62 -2.61
CA LEU A 367 -0.99 25.79 -3.36
C LEU A 367 -1.54 27.23 -3.33
N VAL A 368 -1.46 27.89 -2.18
CA VAL A 368 -1.92 29.30 -2.00
C VAL A 368 -1.04 30.33 -2.71
N ARG A 369 0.14 29.95 -3.18
CA ARG A 369 1.10 30.83 -3.87
C ARG A 369 1.13 30.61 -5.39
N LEU A 370 0.29 29.73 -5.91
CA LEU A 370 0.23 29.48 -7.35
C LEU A 370 -0.34 30.72 -8.08
N ASP A 371 0.37 31.17 -9.10
CA ASP A 371 -0.01 32.34 -9.91
C ASP A 371 -1.13 32.02 -10.92
N ARG A 372 -1.50 30.75 -11.07
CA ARG A 372 -2.50 30.27 -12.04
C ARG A 372 -3.71 29.70 -11.33
N PRO A 373 -4.92 29.94 -11.85
CA PRO A 373 -6.12 29.25 -11.37
C PRO A 373 -5.93 27.73 -11.46
N VAL A 374 -6.49 27.01 -10.51
CA VAL A 374 -6.45 25.53 -10.45
C VAL A 374 -7.83 25.00 -10.82
N ASP A 375 -7.92 24.19 -11.89
CA ASP A 375 -9.19 23.64 -12.36
C ASP A 375 -9.54 22.32 -11.68
N ALA A 376 -8.53 21.48 -11.44
CA ALA A 376 -8.72 20.21 -10.73
C ALA A 376 -7.44 19.81 -9.98
N ILE A 377 -7.61 18.94 -8.97
CA ILE A 377 -6.51 18.45 -8.12
C ILE A 377 -6.57 16.94 -8.06
N VAL A 378 -5.40 16.29 -8.13
CA VAL A 378 -5.23 14.88 -7.77
C VAL A 378 -4.40 14.78 -6.50
N LEU A 379 -4.74 13.82 -5.62
CA LEU A 379 -4.07 13.56 -4.34
C LEU A 379 -3.69 12.09 -4.25
N ASP A 380 -2.46 11.79 -3.84
CA ASP A 380 -2.01 10.44 -3.42
C ASP A 380 -1.20 10.54 -2.11
N PRO A 381 -1.83 10.91 -0.99
CA PRO A 381 -1.14 11.17 0.27
C PRO A 381 -0.72 9.86 0.97
N PRO A 382 0.19 9.94 1.97
CA PRO A 382 0.57 8.78 2.78
C PRO A 382 -0.60 8.22 3.58
N ARG A 383 -0.41 7.03 4.17
CA ARG A 383 -1.44 6.28 4.95
C ARG A 383 -2.18 7.07 6.02
N LYS A 384 -1.59 8.13 6.58
CA LYS A 384 -2.21 9.01 7.58
C LYS A 384 -3.26 9.96 6.99
N GLY A 385 -3.37 10.04 5.66
CA GLY A 385 -4.18 11.01 4.94
C GLY A 385 -3.53 12.40 4.88
N CYS A 386 -4.30 13.38 4.44
CA CYS A 386 -3.86 14.77 4.35
C CYS A 386 -3.87 15.48 5.71
N ASP A 387 -3.01 16.51 5.83
CA ASP A 387 -3.14 17.50 6.89
C ASP A 387 -4.46 18.28 6.72
N PRO A 388 -5.19 18.58 7.80
CA PRO A 388 -6.39 19.41 7.72
C PRO A 388 -6.19 20.74 6.96
N ARG A 389 -5.04 21.40 7.13
CA ARG A 389 -4.73 22.67 6.44
C ARG A 389 -4.56 22.47 4.93
N ALA A 390 -4.00 21.32 4.52
CA ALA A 390 -3.89 20.99 3.10
C ALA A 390 -5.28 20.80 2.46
N LEU A 391 -6.22 20.13 3.14
CA LEU A 391 -7.59 19.96 2.67
C LEU A 391 -8.34 21.31 2.59
N ASP A 392 -8.12 22.22 3.55
CA ASP A 392 -8.70 23.55 3.53
C ASP A 392 -8.15 24.36 2.33
N ALA A 393 -6.83 24.37 2.13
CA ALA A 393 -6.20 25.02 0.99
C ALA A 393 -6.69 24.47 -0.36
N ILE A 394 -6.89 23.12 -0.45
CA ILE A 394 -7.47 22.47 -1.63
C ILE A 394 -8.88 22.96 -1.86
N ALA A 395 -9.70 23.05 -0.82
CA ALA A 395 -11.09 23.50 -0.94
C ALA A 395 -11.20 24.98 -1.35
N GLU A 396 -10.23 25.80 -0.95
CA GLU A 396 -10.15 27.25 -1.25
C GLU A 396 -9.44 27.55 -2.59
N SER A 397 -8.74 26.57 -3.21
CA SER A 397 -7.95 26.76 -4.43
C SER A 397 -8.77 27.17 -5.68
N GLY A 398 -10.09 27.03 -5.63
CA GLY A 398 -10.96 27.22 -6.78
C GLY A 398 -11.20 25.96 -7.61
N ALA A 399 -10.51 24.86 -7.35
CA ALA A 399 -10.66 23.60 -8.07
C ALA A 399 -12.11 23.09 -8.02
N GLY A 400 -12.67 22.77 -9.19
CA GLY A 400 -14.02 22.21 -9.33
C GLY A 400 -14.08 20.71 -9.07
N ARG A 401 -12.94 20.00 -9.21
CA ARG A 401 -12.83 18.55 -9.08
C ARG A 401 -11.58 18.18 -8.26
N VAL A 402 -11.74 17.16 -7.42
CA VAL A 402 -10.65 16.54 -6.66
C VAL A 402 -10.72 15.04 -6.86
N VAL A 403 -9.65 14.42 -7.37
CA VAL A 403 -9.47 12.98 -7.36
C VAL A 403 -8.54 12.62 -6.21
N TYR A 404 -8.99 11.73 -5.33
CA TYR A 404 -8.22 11.26 -4.17
C TYR A 404 -7.89 9.78 -4.34
N VAL A 405 -6.61 9.44 -4.42
CA VAL A 405 -6.09 8.07 -4.36
C VAL A 405 -5.68 7.76 -2.93
N SER A 406 -6.09 6.61 -2.39
CA SER A 406 -5.80 6.27 -0.98
C SER A 406 -5.66 4.78 -0.75
N CYS A 407 -4.63 4.39 0.01
CA CYS A 407 -4.42 3.03 0.52
C CYS A 407 -5.12 2.78 1.88
N ASN A 408 -5.84 3.76 2.44
CA ASN A 408 -6.49 3.62 3.75
C ASN A 408 -7.93 4.17 3.70
N PRO A 409 -8.95 3.30 3.62
CA PRO A 409 -10.36 3.72 3.56
C PRO A 409 -10.82 4.59 4.72
N ALA A 410 -10.24 4.41 5.93
CA ALA A 410 -10.66 5.19 7.09
C ALA A 410 -10.19 6.65 7.02
N THR A 411 -8.94 6.90 6.63
CA THR A 411 -8.42 8.26 6.44
C THR A 411 -9.04 8.91 5.21
N LEU A 412 -9.24 8.16 4.14
CA LEU A 412 -9.98 8.61 2.95
C LEU A 412 -11.38 9.14 3.31
N ALA A 413 -12.17 8.34 4.03
CA ALA A 413 -13.52 8.71 4.43
C ALA A 413 -13.54 9.99 5.29
N ARG A 414 -12.60 10.11 6.25
CA ARG A 414 -12.41 11.32 7.08
C ARG A 414 -12.09 12.55 6.22
N ASP A 415 -11.17 12.42 5.29
CA ASP A 415 -10.69 13.53 4.46
C ASP A 415 -11.75 13.95 3.43
N CYS A 416 -12.46 12.99 2.84
CA CYS A 416 -13.63 13.26 1.98
C CYS A 416 -14.76 13.98 2.76
N ALA A 417 -15.01 13.61 4.02
CA ALA A 417 -15.99 14.31 4.85
C ALA A 417 -15.59 15.77 5.11
N ARG A 418 -14.28 16.07 5.28
CA ARG A 418 -13.80 17.45 5.40
C ARG A 418 -13.99 18.23 4.12
N LEU A 419 -13.65 17.67 2.95
CA LEU A 419 -13.92 18.30 1.66
C LEU A 419 -15.44 18.52 1.44
N ALA A 420 -16.28 17.58 1.89
CA ALA A 420 -17.74 17.74 1.81
C ALA A 420 -18.24 18.90 2.67
N ALA A 421 -17.65 19.16 3.82
CA ALA A 421 -17.97 20.33 4.64
C ALA A 421 -17.64 21.67 3.93
N HIS A 422 -16.74 21.65 2.94
CA HIS A 422 -16.40 22.78 2.07
C HIS A 422 -17.17 22.79 0.72
N GLY A 423 -18.26 22.03 0.61
CA GLY A 423 -19.17 22.04 -0.54
C GLY A 423 -18.85 21.07 -1.67
N PHE A 424 -17.86 20.16 -1.47
CA PHE A 424 -17.66 19.06 -2.40
C PHE A 424 -18.68 17.94 -2.17
N ARG A 425 -18.98 17.19 -3.22
CA ARG A 425 -19.82 15.98 -3.16
C ARG A 425 -19.02 14.78 -3.60
N LEU A 426 -19.19 13.66 -2.92
CA LEU A 426 -18.69 12.36 -3.36
C LEU A 426 -19.47 11.95 -4.62
N ALA A 427 -18.80 11.95 -5.77
CA ALA A 427 -19.42 11.55 -7.03
C ALA A 427 -19.39 10.04 -7.21
N CYS A 428 -18.21 9.41 -7.02
CA CYS A 428 -18.03 7.96 -7.08
C CYS A 428 -16.73 7.54 -6.41
N ALA A 429 -16.62 6.24 -6.13
CA ALA A 429 -15.40 5.60 -5.64
C ALA A 429 -15.13 4.32 -6.41
N THR A 430 -13.89 4.12 -6.87
CA THR A 430 -13.43 2.90 -7.54
C THR A 430 -12.32 2.26 -6.74
N PRO A 431 -12.56 1.16 -6.03
CA PRO A 431 -11.51 0.40 -5.36
C PRO A 431 -10.67 -0.41 -6.37
N VAL A 432 -9.36 -0.50 -6.12
CA VAL A 432 -8.39 -1.25 -6.95
C VAL A 432 -7.59 -2.19 -6.06
N ASP A 433 -7.54 -3.47 -6.41
CA ASP A 433 -6.80 -4.47 -5.63
C ASP A 433 -5.32 -4.49 -5.98
N MET A 434 -4.57 -3.56 -5.40
CA MET A 434 -3.11 -3.49 -5.52
C MET A 434 -2.39 -4.62 -4.78
N PHE A 435 -3.06 -5.24 -3.78
CA PHE A 435 -2.45 -6.18 -2.84
C PHE A 435 -3.32 -7.43 -2.65
N PRO A 436 -3.50 -8.28 -3.69
CA PRO A 436 -4.19 -9.57 -3.55
C PRO A 436 -3.71 -10.37 -2.35
N HIS A 437 -4.60 -11.19 -1.77
CA HIS A 437 -4.35 -12.04 -0.60
C HIS A 437 -4.06 -11.29 0.72
N THR A 438 -4.22 -9.96 0.73
CA THR A 438 -4.16 -9.12 1.93
C THR A 438 -5.43 -8.30 2.09
N GLY A 439 -5.67 -7.74 3.27
CA GLY A 439 -6.81 -6.83 3.51
C GLY A 439 -6.60 -5.39 3.02
N HIS A 440 -5.46 -5.10 2.41
CA HIS A 440 -5.19 -3.77 1.86
C HIS A 440 -5.97 -3.54 0.58
N ILE A 441 -6.44 -2.30 0.39
CA ILE A 441 -7.17 -1.85 -0.78
C ILE A 441 -6.77 -0.42 -1.11
N GLU A 442 -6.51 -0.14 -2.38
CA GLU A 442 -6.42 1.22 -2.90
C GLU A 442 -7.80 1.66 -3.37
N THR A 443 -8.11 2.94 -3.24
CA THR A 443 -9.40 3.48 -3.67
C THR A 443 -9.19 4.82 -4.35
N VAL A 444 -9.75 4.99 -5.54
CA VAL A 444 -9.80 6.26 -6.26
C VAL A 444 -11.19 6.85 -6.06
N VAL A 445 -11.25 8.07 -5.53
CA VAL A 445 -12.52 8.79 -5.28
C VAL A 445 -12.54 10.07 -6.10
N LEU A 446 -13.66 10.35 -6.75
CA LEU A 446 -13.93 11.65 -7.34
C LEU A 446 -14.84 12.47 -6.41
N MET A 447 -14.36 13.65 -6.05
CA MET A 447 -15.14 14.69 -5.37
C MET A 447 -15.36 15.86 -6.34
N THR A 448 -16.60 16.36 -6.44
CA THR A 448 -16.93 17.49 -7.32
C THR A 448 -17.58 18.61 -6.52
N LYS A 449 -17.20 19.85 -6.81
CA LYS A 449 -17.85 21.01 -6.24
C LYS A 449 -19.18 21.27 -6.96
N SER A 450 -20.25 21.52 -6.22
CA SER A 450 -21.51 21.92 -6.83
C SER A 450 -21.31 23.28 -7.51
N GLU A 451 -21.58 23.39 -8.80
CA GLU A 451 -21.76 24.72 -9.40
C GLU A 451 -22.92 25.39 -8.65
N ASN A 452 -22.68 26.52 -8.01
CA ASN A 452 -23.73 27.45 -7.62
C ASN A 452 -24.31 27.98 -8.93
N ARG A 453 -25.28 27.29 -9.52
CA ARG A 453 -26.20 27.95 -10.46
C ARG A 453 -26.95 28.97 -9.65
N GLY A 454 -26.43 30.21 -9.68
CA GLY A 454 -27.19 31.35 -9.19
C GLY A 454 -28.60 31.26 -9.77
N GLU A 455 -29.60 31.20 -8.91
CA GLU A 455 -30.99 31.43 -9.27
C GLU A 455 -31.07 32.81 -9.93
N GLN A 456 -30.99 32.84 -11.26
CA GLN A 456 -31.50 33.96 -12.00
C GLN A 456 -33.04 33.88 -11.89
N HIS A 457 -33.57 34.51 -10.86
CA HIS A 457 -34.96 34.93 -10.86
C HIS A 457 -35.17 35.83 -12.08
N VAL A 458 -35.62 35.24 -13.17
CA VAL A 458 -36.25 35.97 -14.23
C VAL A 458 -37.65 36.35 -13.69
N GLY A 459 -37.74 37.57 -13.13
CA GLY A 459 -39.01 38.18 -12.83
C GLY A 459 -39.79 38.42 -14.12
N PHE A 460 -40.81 37.63 -14.33
CA PHE A 460 -41.85 37.98 -15.28
C PHE A 460 -42.68 39.12 -14.64
N SER A 461 -42.39 40.36 -15.02
CA SER A 461 -43.34 41.45 -14.88
C SER A 461 -44.40 41.30 -15.98
N GLY A 462 -45.62 40.99 -15.57
CA GLY A 462 -46.79 41.06 -16.46
C GLY A 462 -47.21 42.52 -16.76
N GLU A 463 -47.54 42.78 -17.97
CA GLU A 463 -48.60 43.67 -18.43
C GLU A 463 -49.46 42.90 -19.45
#